data_de13947bddac1b32995f1c15fe91b789
#
_entry.id   de13947bddac1b32995f1c15fe91b789
#
_cell.length_a   1.000
_cell.length_b   1.000
_cell.length_c   1.000
_cell.angle_alpha   90.00
_cell.angle_beta   90.00
_cell.angle_gamma   90.00
#
_symmetry.space_group_name_H-M   'P 1'
#
loop_
_entity.id
_entity.type
_entity.pdbx_description
1 polymer ?
#
loop_
_entity_poly.entity_id
_entity_poly.type
_entity_poly.pdbx_seq_one_letter_code
_entity_poly.pdbx_strand_id
1 'polypeptide(L)'
;MSGFPIRLATGSGGPLAADFPERFATDFLPEVRQALPRLGEGLLVTVEATVLGAALALVLAYALGLLSRSARWPVRGGARFVVEFFRGTSLYVQLFWLFFALPILGFRLEPLACAVLALGLNSGAYGAEVVRGAVAAVPRAQSEAAVALGMGPGLRLRRVVLPQAHALMVAPFKNLLVQLLKATPLLSLVTVPDLTFEIDQLRSATGDTAAAYVLLLVVYGALAMVLSLLMNALERAAKARLGQGGGA
;
A
#
# COMPACT_ATOMS: atom_id res chain seq x y z
N MET A 1 -0.34 -32.85 36.94
CA MET A 1 0.76 -32.10 36.33
C MET A 1 1.50 -33.06 35.41
N SER A 2 1.05 -33.22 34.18
CA SER A 2 1.64 -34.11 33.18
C SER A 2 2.31 -33.24 32.13
N GLY A 3 3.65 -33.25 32.14
CA GLY A 3 4.48 -32.53 31.21
C GLY A 3 4.30 -33.09 29.81
N PHE A 4 3.96 -32.23 28.87
CA PHE A 4 3.92 -32.53 27.44
C PHE A 4 5.37 -32.57 26.95
N PRO A 5 5.92 -33.73 26.54
CA PRO A 5 7.26 -33.75 25.98
C PRO A 5 7.21 -33.16 24.57
N ILE A 6 7.77 -31.95 24.39
CA ILE A 6 8.12 -31.44 23.07
C ILE A 6 9.22 -32.40 22.53
N ARG A 7 8.81 -33.36 21.71
CA ARG A 7 9.75 -34.12 20.87
C ARG A 7 10.27 -33.16 19.81
N LEU A 8 11.43 -32.56 20.07
CA LEU A 8 12.26 -32.03 18.99
C LEU A 8 12.55 -33.23 18.08
N ALA A 9 11.99 -33.22 16.89
CA ALA A 9 12.32 -34.20 15.85
C ALA A 9 13.80 -34.01 15.50
N THR A 10 14.67 -34.80 16.13
CA THR A 10 16.04 -35.00 15.69
C THR A 10 16.01 -35.92 14.47
N GLY A 11 15.43 -35.43 13.36
CA GLY A 11 15.66 -35.96 12.05
C GLY A 11 17.10 -35.60 11.66
N SER A 12 17.84 -36.57 11.16
CA SER A 12 19.21 -36.48 10.66
C SER A 12 19.47 -35.19 9.88
N GLY A 13 19.81 -34.13 10.59
CA GLY A 13 20.09 -32.83 10.04
C GLY A 13 21.48 -32.81 9.42
N GLY A 14 21.58 -33.17 8.15
CA GLY A 14 22.55 -32.51 7.29
C GLY A 14 22.20 -31.02 7.22
N PRO A 15 23.14 -30.13 7.00
CA PRO A 15 22.88 -28.71 7.04
C PRO A 15 21.85 -28.37 5.96
N LEU A 16 20.61 -28.07 6.35
CA LEU A 16 19.49 -27.65 5.47
C LEU A 16 19.90 -26.56 4.47
N ALA A 17 20.95 -25.81 4.79
CA ALA A 17 21.53 -24.78 3.94
C ALA A 17 22.40 -25.34 2.79
N ALA A 18 23.02 -26.52 2.91
CA ALA A 18 23.89 -27.06 1.88
C ALA A 18 23.10 -27.67 0.71
N ASP A 19 21.97 -28.31 0.99
CA ASP A 19 21.11 -28.95 -0.01
C ASP A 19 20.09 -28.00 -0.66
N PHE A 20 19.91 -26.80 -0.09
CA PHE A 20 18.92 -25.82 -0.58
C PHE A 20 19.13 -25.44 -2.06
N PRO A 21 20.35 -25.10 -2.54
CA PRO A 21 20.54 -24.72 -3.94
C PRO A 21 20.21 -25.86 -4.92
N GLU A 22 20.55 -27.10 -4.57
CA GLU A 22 20.28 -28.27 -5.44
C GLU A 22 18.78 -28.55 -5.49
N ARG A 23 18.09 -28.62 -4.36
CA ARG A 23 16.62 -28.80 -4.30
C ARG A 23 15.87 -27.68 -4.99
N PHE A 24 16.31 -26.44 -4.80
CA PHE A 24 15.71 -25.30 -5.49
C PHE A 24 15.82 -25.44 -7.02
N ALA A 25 16.98 -25.88 -7.52
CA ALA A 25 17.20 -26.01 -8.95
C ALA A 25 16.53 -27.24 -9.56
N THR A 26 16.55 -28.41 -8.86
CA THR A 26 16.07 -29.69 -9.40
C THR A 26 14.56 -29.88 -9.20
N ASP A 27 14.05 -29.52 -8.04
CA ASP A 27 12.69 -29.88 -7.66
C ASP A 27 11.73 -28.68 -7.75
N PHE A 28 12.16 -27.50 -7.29
CA PHE A 28 11.27 -26.33 -7.22
C PHE A 28 11.15 -25.54 -8.53
N LEU A 29 12.25 -25.35 -9.28
CA LEU A 29 12.21 -24.57 -10.53
C LEU A 29 11.31 -25.18 -11.62
N PRO A 30 11.23 -26.50 -11.84
CA PRO A 30 10.28 -27.08 -12.78
C PRO A 30 8.83 -26.78 -12.42
N GLU A 31 8.49 -26.86 -11.12
CA GLU A 31 7.15 -26.55 -10.60
C GLU A 31 6.81 -25.06 -10.77
N VAL A 32 7.77 -24.16 -10.53
CA VAL A 32 7.61 -22.73 -10.81
C VAL A 32 7.31 -22.50 -12.29
N ARG A 33 7.98 -23.19 -13.20
CA ARG A 33 7.72 -23.07 -14.65
C ARG A 33 6.30 -23.49 -15.02
N GLN A 34 5.78 -24.54 -14.41
CA GLN A 34 4.40 -24.97 -14.63
C GLN A 34 3.38 -23.99 -14.03
N ALA A 35 3.74 -23.38 -12.89
CA ALA A 35 2.91 -22.39 -12.22
C ALA A 35 3.00 -20.98 -12.82
N LEU A 36 3.92 -20.69 -13.75
CA LEU A 36 4.12 -19.36 -14.33
C LEU A 36 2.83 -18.68 -14.83
N PRO A 37 1.89 -19.36 -15.53
CA PRO A 37 0.64 -18.71 -15.94
C PRO A 37 -0.19 -18.21 -14.74
N ARG A 38 -0.34 -19.04 -13.69
CA ARG A 38 -1.06 -18.70 -12.46
C ARG A 38 -0.36 -17.59 -11.67
N LEU A 39 0.95 -17.67 -11.55
CA LEU A 39 1.76 -16.62 -10.92
C LEU A 39 1.61 -15.29 -11.67
N GLY A 40 1.52 -15.33 -13.01
CA GLY A 40 1.23 -14.16 -13.84
C GLY A 40 -0.16 -13.57 -13.57
N GLU A 41 -1.18 -14.41 -13.44
CA GLU A 41 -2.55 -13.99 -13.07
C GLU A 41 -2.56 -13.39 -11.67
N GLY A 42 -1.96 -14.04 -10.67
CA GLY A 42 -1.83 -13.52 -9.32
C GLY A 42 -1.07 -12.19 -9.25
N LEU A 43 -0.02 -12.03 -10.08
CA LEU A 43 0.70 -10.78 -10.24
C LEU A 43 -0.20 -9.67 -10.76
N LEU A 44 -1.01 -9.95 -11.78
CA LEU A 44 -1.97 -8.99 -12.34
C LEU A 44 -2.98 -8.55 -11.27
N VAL A 45 -3.55 -9.47 -10.50
CA VAL A 45 -4.47 -9.16 -9.39
C VAL A 45 -3.78 -8.30 -8.33
N THR A 46 -2.52 -8.60 -7.98
CA THR A 46 -1.72 -7.78 -7.05
C THR A 46 -1.54 -6.35 -7.56
N VAL A 47 -1.22 -6.20 -8.85
CA VAL A 47 -1.07 -4.88 -9.49
C VAL A 47 -2.40 -4.16 -9.57
N GLU A 48 -3.48 -4.84 -9.94
CA GLU A 48 -4.83 -4.28 -10.00
C GLU A 48 -5.28 -3.77 -8.62
N ALA A 49 -5.17 -4.58 -7.57
CA ALA A 49 -5.48 -4.18 -6.20
C ALA A 49 -4.64 -2.97 -5.75
N THR A 50 -3.35 -2.95 -6.12
CA THR A 50 -2.44 -1.83 -5.82
C THR A 50 -2.89 -0.55 -6.51
N VAL A 51 -3.20 -0.60 -7.80
CA VAL A 51 -3.59 0.58 -8.61
C VAL A 51 -4.95 1.10 -8.15
N LEU A 52 -5.95 0.23 -8.01
CA LEU A 52 -7.29 0.62 -7.58
C LEU A 52 -7.29 1.13 -6.14
N GLY A 53 -6.57 0.45 -5.23
CA GLY A 53 -6.39 0.88 -3.85
C GLY A 53 -5.68 2.22 -3.76
N ALA A 54 -4.63 2.45 -4.55
CA ALA A 54 -3.91 3.72 -4.61
C ALA A 54 -4.76 4.85 -5.18
N ALA A 55 -5.55 4.59 -6.22
CA ALA A 55 -6.47 5.57 -6.80
C ALA A 55 -7.52 6.02 -5.76
N LEU A 56 -8.14 5.07 -5.07
CA LEU A 56 -9.07 5.35 -3.99
C LEU A 56 -8.39 6.10 -2.85
N ALA A 57 -7.20 5.65 -2.43
CA ALA A 57 -6.41 6.31 -1.38
C ALA A 57 -6.09 7.76 -1.75
N LEU A 58 -5.72 8.04 -2.99
CA LEU A 58 -5.43 9.39 -3.47
C LEU A 58 -6.65 10.30 -3.38
N VAL A 59 -7.81 9.83 -3.87
CA VAL A 59 -9.07 10.58 -3.78
C VAL A 59 -9.42 10.90 -2.33
N LEU A 60 -9.37 9.89 -1.44
CA LEU A 60 -9.67 10.06 -0.03
C LEU A 60 -8.64 10.96 0.68
N ALA A 61 -7.36 10.84 0.33
CA ALA A 61 -6.30 11.68 0.89
C ALA A 61 -6.56 13.17 0.63
N TYR A 62 -6.87 13.54 -0.60
CA TYR A 62 -7.19 14.93 -0.92
C TYR A 62 -8.51 15.38 -0.30
N ALA A 63 -9.57 14.55 -0.39
CA ALA A 63 -10.87 14.88 0.18
C ALA A 63 -10.77 15.10 1.69
N LEU A 64 -10.30 14.10 2.45
CA LEU A 64 -10.22 14.16 3.90
C LEU A 64 -9.15 15.16 4.38
N GLY A 65 -8.01 15.24 3.70
CA GLY A 65 -6.95 16.19 4.04
C GLY A 65 -7.39 17.64 3.93
N LEU A 66 -8.12 18.00 2.88
CA LEU A 66 -8.66 19.35 2.70
C LEU A 66 -9.87 19.61 3.61
N LEU A 67 -10.80 18.64 3.79
CA LEU A 67 -11.93 18.74 4.70
C LEU A 67 -11.47 18.91 6.16
N SER A 68 -10.36 18.30 6.56
CA SER A 68 -9.74 18.44 7.89
C SER A 68 -9.24 19.86 8.16
N ARG A 69 -9.17 20.72 7.13
CA ARG A 69 -8.80 22.15 7.22
C ARG A 69 -10.00 23.09 7.08
N SER A 70 -11.22 22.55 6.95
CA SER A 70 -12.44 23.34 6.81
C SER A 70 -12.63 24.31 7.98
N ALA A 71 -13.12 25.51 7.69
CA ALA A 71 -13.53 26.48 8.71
C ALA A 71 -14.74 25.99 9.54
N ARG A 72 -15.61 25.15 8.93
CA ARG A 72 -16.79 24.59 9.59
C ARG A 72 -16.36 23.47 10.54
N TRP A 73 -16.55 23.70 11.84
CA TRP A 73 -16.10 22.75 12.87
C TRP A 73 -16.68 21.34 12.75
N PRO A 74 -17.98 21.11 12.36
CA PRO A 74 -18.51 19.74 12.22
C PRO A 74 -17.83 18.97 11.08
N VAL A 75 -17.59 19.65 9.93
CA VAL A 75 -16.92 19.07 8.77
C VAL A 75 -15.47 18.70 9.11
N ARG A 76 -14.76 19.61 9.77
CA ARG A 76 -13.39 19.38 10.22
C ARG A 76 -13.32 18.25 11.25
N GLY A 77 -14.24 18.22 12.21
CA GLY A 77 -14.32 17.19 13.25
C GLY A 77 -14.62 15.82 12.66
N GLY A 78 -15.61 15.72 11.77
CA GLY A 78 -15.96 14.47 11.09
C GLY A 78 -14.83 13.93 10.22
N ALA A 79 -14.18 14.79 9.42
CA ALA A 79 -13.04 14.38 8.61
C ALA A 79 -11.87 13.86 9.46
N ARG A 80 -11.55 14.53 10.57
CA ARG A 80 -10.51 14.11 11.49
C ARG A 80 -10.86 12.80 12.19
N PHE A 81 -12.11 12.63 12.61
CA PHE A 81 -12.56 11.38 13.21
C PHE A 81 -12.36 10.19 12.26
N VAL A 82 -12.77 10.34 10.99
CA VAL A 82 -12.56 9.30 9.97
C VAL A 82 -11.08 9.00 9.78
N VAL A 83 -10.25 10.04 9.65
CA VAL A 83 -8.79 9.87 9.49
C VAL A 83 -8.19 9.14 10.68
N GLU A 84 -8.48 9.57 11.91
CA GLU A 84 -7.93 8.94 13.12
C GLU A 84 -8.46 7.52 13.32
N PHE A 85 -9.71 7.23 12.98
CA PHE A 85 -10.28 5.89 13.04
C PHE A 85 -9.53 4.91 12.15
N PHE A 86 -9.34 5.24 10.85
CA PHE A 86 -8.66 4.35 9.91
C PHE A 86 -7.16 4.27 10.14
N ARG A 87 -6.51 5.29 10.69
CA ARG A 87 -5.11 5.26 11.09
C ARG A 87 -4.88 4.53 12.41
N GLY A 88 -5.83 4.62 13.33
CA GLY A 88 -5.75 3.98 14.65
C GLY A 88 -6.13 2.51 14.65
N THR A 89 -6.70 2.00 13.55
CA THR A 89 -7.07 0.59 13.40
C THR A 89 -6.12 -0.14 12.46
N SER A 90 -5.92 -1.43 12.69
CA SER A 90 -5.08 -2.26 11.83
C SER A 90 -5.74 -2.50 10.46
N LEU A 91 -4.95 -2.37 9.39
CA LEU A 91 -5.39 -2.73 8.03
C LEU A 91 -5.94 -4.16 7.95
N TYR A 92 -5.28 -5.10 8.63
CA TYR A 92 -5.73 -6.49 8.74
C TYR A 92 -7.14 -6.59 9.33
N VAL A 93 -7.41 -5.88 10.43
CA VAL A 93 -8.73 -5.87 11.07
C VAL A 93 -9.78 -5.24 10.16
N GLN A 94 -9.46 -4.14 9.47
CA GLN A 94 -10.34 -3.49 8.50
C GLN A 94 -10.72 -4.44 7.36
N LEU A 95 -9.74 -5.17 6.80
CA LEU A 95 -9.94 -6.13 5.73
C LEU A 95 -10.84 -7.29 6.18
N PHE A 96 -10.56 -7.86 7.35
CA PHE A 96 -11.36 -8.96 7.93
C PHE A 96 -12.78 -8.52 8.27
N TRP A 97 -12.96 -7.31 8.76
CA TRP A 97 -14.27 -6.77 9.05
C TRP A 97 -15.11 -6.62 7.77
N LEU A 98 -14.51 -6.08 6.70
CA LEU A 98 -15.19 -5.94 5.41
C LEU A 98 -15.55 -7.29 4.79
N PHE A 99 -14.69 -8.29 4.93
CA PHE A 99 -14.90 -9.59 4.29
C PHE A 99 -15.79 -10.52 5.10
N PHE A 100 -15.66 -10.59 6.43
CA PHE A 100 -16.37 -11.54 7.29
C PHE A 100 -17.54 -10.93 8.05
N ALA A 101 -17.40 -9.71 8.58
CA ALA A 101 -18.42 -9.10 9.41
C ALA A 101 -19.51 -8.37 8.59
N LEU A 102 -19.13 -7.68 7.53
CA LEU A 102 -20.06 -6.93 6.70
C LEU A 102 -21.16 -7.81 6.05
N PRO A 103 -20.89 -9.04 5.58
CA PRO A 103 -21.92 -9.95 5.09
C PRO A 103 -22.98 -10.33 6.13
N ILE A 104 -22.63 -10.38 7.42
CA ILE A 104 -23.58 -10.64 8.51
C ILE A 104 -24.61 -9.51 8.62
N LEU A 105 -24.20 -8.29 8.27
CA LEU A 105 -25.09 -7.11 8.21
C LEU A 105 -25.92 -7.03 6.92
N GLY A 106 -25.83 -8.04 6.04
CA GLY A 106 -26.57 -8.12 4.78
C GLY A 106 -25.84 -7.55 3.54
N PHE A 107 -24.64 -7.00 3.68
CA PHE A 107 -23.88 -6.44 2.57
C PHE A 107 -22.73 -7.36 2.17
N ARG A 108 -22.84 -8.03 1.02
CA ARG A 108 -21.79 -8.89 0.48
C ARG A 108 -21.01 -8.14 -0.60
N LEU A 109 -19.71 -7.99 -0.38
CA LEU A 109 -18.77 -7.45 -1.35
C LEU A 109 -17.91 -8.58 -1.91
N GLU A 110 -17.47 -8.42 -3.15
CA GLU A 110 -16.46 -9.31 -3.73
C GLU A 110 -15.12 -9.17 -3.00
N PRO A 111 -14.31 -10.24 -2.92
CA PRO A 111 -13.02 -10.21 -2.22
C PRO A 111 -12.11 -9.06 -2.67
N LEU A 112 -11.99 -8.84 -3.99
CA LEU A 112 -11.19 -7.74 -4.55
C LEU A 112 -11.72 -6.36 -4.14
N ALA A 113 -13.05 -6.18 -4.08
CA ALA A 113 -13.66 -4.94 -3.61
C ALA A 113 -13.36 -4.68 -2.13
N CYS A 114 -13.42 -5.71 -1.27
CA CYS A 114 -12.99 -5.62 0.14
C CYS A 114 -11.52 -5.19 0.24
N ALA A 115 -10.66 -5.79 -0.59
CA ALA A 115 -9.24 -5.47 -0.67
C ALA A 115 -9.00 -4.00 -1.04
N VAL A 116 -9.60 -3.53 -2.13
CA VAL A 116 -9.48 -2.14 -2.62
C VAL A 116 -9.99 -1.15 -1.58
N LEU A 117 -11.13 -1.45 -0.94
CA LEU A 117 -11.69 -0.59 0.12
C LEU A 117 -10.77 -0.53 1.34
N ALA A 118 -10.29 -1.67 1.84
CA ALA A 118 -9.40 -1.70 3.01
C ALA A 118 -8.09 -0.95 2.74
N LEU A 119 -7.42 -1.26 1.61
CA LEU A 119 -6.18 -0.59 1.20
C LEU A 119 -6.40 0.91 0.97
N GLY A 120 -7.47 1.26 0.28
CA GLY A 120 -7.81 2.64 -0.07
C GLY A 120 -8.17 3.49 1.14
N LEU A 121 -9.01 3.00 2.04
CA LEU A 121 -9.41 3.71 3.27
C LEU A 121 -8.22 3.89 4.22
N ASN A 122 -7.47 2.84 4.46
CA ASN A 122 -6.30 2.89 5.33
C ASN A 122 -5.23 3.85 4.78
N SER A 123 -4.74 3.60 3.55
CA SER A 123 -3.71 4.43 2.93
C SER A 123 -4.21 5.86 2.65
N GLY A 124 -5.49 6.03 2.34
CA GLY A 124 -6.13 7.34 2.17
C GLY A 124 -6.13 8.18 3.44
N ALA A 125 -6.35 7.55 4.59
CA ALA A 125 -6.27 8.22 5.88
C ALA A 125 -4.84 8.70 6.21
N TYR A 126 -3.82 7.88 5.95
CA TYR A 126 -2.42 8.33 6.04
C TYR A 126 -2.11 9.44 5.03
N GLY A 127 -2.58 9.30 3.78
CA GLY A 127 -2.45 10.32 2.75
C GLY A 127 -3.14 11.65 3.10
N ALA A 128 -4.25 11.62 3.82
CA ALA A 128 -4.94 12.82 4.29
C ALA A 128 -4.05 13.66 5.21
N GLU A 129 -3.27 13.04 6.08
CA GLU A 129 -2.28 13.71 6.92
C GLU A 129 -1.12 14.28 6.11
N VAL A 130 -0.67 13.57 5.06
CA VAL A 130 0.33 14.09 4.11
C VAL A 130 -0.19 15.38 3.46
N VAL A 131 -1.42 15.36 2.92
CA VAL A 131 -2.04 16.56 2.31
C VAL A 131 -2.17 17.68 3.33
N ARG A 132 -2.70 17.40 4.52
CA ARG A 132 -2.88 18.38 5.58
C ARG A 132 -1.55 19.02 6.01
N GLY A 133 -0.51 18.21 6.19
CA GLY A 133 0.84 18.62 6.59
C GLY A 133 1.52 19.45 5.52
N ALA A 134 1.49 19.01 4.25
CA ALA A 134 2.09 19.74 3.14
C ALA A 134 1.44 21.11 2.91
N VAL A 135 0.10 21.19 2.99
CA VAL A 135 -0.61 22.48 2.90
C VAL A 135 -0.27 23.40 4.08
N ALA A 136 -0.02 22.84 5.27
CA ALA A 136 0.39 23.61 6.43
C ALA A 136 1.85 24.09 6.36
N ALA A 137 2.70 23.38 5.63
CA ALA A 137 4.13 23.70 5.47
C ALA A 137 4.41 24.84 4.46
N VAL A 138 3.42 25.20 3.64
CA VAL A 138 3.56 26.36 2.74
C VAL A 138 3.74 27.65 3.57
N PRO A 139 4.78 28.48 3.30
CA PRO A 139 5.05 29.68 4.07
C PRO A 139 3.84 30.63 4.13
N ARG A 140 3.55 31.16 5.31
CA ARG A 140 2.42 32.09 5.52
C ARG A 140 2.52 33.33 4.65
N ALA A 141 3.71 33.84 4.40
CA ALA A 141 3.96 34.98 3.52
C ALA A 141 3.33 34.81 2.13
N GLN A 142 3.31 33.58 1.58
CA GLN A 142 2.66 33.29 0.30
C GLN A 142 1.13 33.50 0.38
N SER A 143 0.54 33.09 1.49
CA SER A 143 -0.89 33.28 1.73
C SER A 143 -1.23 34.74 1.98
N GLU A 144 -0.38 35.49 2.67
CA GLU A 144 -0.53 36.92 2.97
C GLU A 144 -0.39 37.76 1.69
N ALA A 145 0.62 37.48 0.86
CA ALA A 145 0.76 38.13 -0.45
C ALA A 145 -0.45 37.90 -1.35
N ALA A 146 -1.01 36.68 -1.36
CA ALA A 146 -2.21 36.38 -2.12
C ALA A 146 -3.44 37.15 -1.61
N VAL A 147 -3.56 37.38 -0.28
CA VAL A 147 -4.61 38.19 0.31
C VAL A 147 -4.42 39.65 -0.10
N ALA A 148 -3.20 40.19 -0.07
CA ALA A 148 -2.90 41.54 -0.51
C ALA A 148 -3.26 41.80 -1.99
N LEU A 149 -3.21 40.75 -2.83
CA LEU A 149 -3.68 40.77 -4.22
C LEU A 149 -5.21 40.56 -4.37
N GLY A 150 -5.96 40.57 -3.28
CA GLY A 150 -7.42 40.42 -3.30
C GLY A 150 -7.92 39.00 -3.55
N MET A 151 -7.06 37.97 -3.43
CA MET A 151 -7.46 36.58 -3.68
C MET A 151 -8.36 36.05 -2.56
N GLY A 152 -9.54 35.58 -2.93
CA GLY A 152 -10.43 34.85 -2.01
C GLY A 152 -9.83 33.46 -1.60
N PRO A 153 -10.32 32.86 -0.50
CA PRO A 153 -9.71 31.66 0.11
C PRO A 153 -9.62 30.48 -0.83
N GLY A 154 -10.63 30.23 -1.67
CA GLY A 154 -10.63 29.14 -2.64
C GLY A 154 -9.62 29.36 -3.78
N LEU A 155 -9.52 30.57 -4.31
CA LEU A 155 -8.57 30.93 -5.36
C LEU A 155 -7.13 30.83 -4.84
N ARG A 156 -6.88 31.37 -3.65
CA ARG A 156 -5.60 31.28 -2.94
C ARG A 156 -5.16 29.83 -2.74
N LEU A 157 -6.07 28.96 -2.23
CA LEU A 157 -5.78 27.55 -2.05
C LEU A 157 -5.38 26.88 -3.38
N ARG A 158 -6.17 27.10 -4.44
CA ARG A 158 -6.00 26.41 -5.72
C ARG A 158 -4.79 26.93 -6.51
N ARG A 159 -4.52 28.24 -6.51
CA ARG A 159 -3.49 28.86 -7.37
C ARG A 159 -2.15 29.10 -6.68
N VAL A 160 -2.12 29.21 -5.36
CA VAL A 160 -0.91 29.54 -4.62
C VAL A 160 -0.47 28.40 -3.73
N VAL A 161 -1.36 27.91 -2.86
CA VAL A 161 -0.99 26.94 -1.82
C VAL A 161 -0.85 25.53 -2.36
N LEU A 162 -1.87 25.01 -3.09
CA LEU A 162 -1.85 23.64 -3.58
C LEU A 162 -0.67 23.33 -4.54
N PRO A 163 -0.32 24.19 -5.52
CA PRO A 163 0.81 23.91 -6.40
C PRO A 163 2.13 23.76 -5.63
N GLN A 164 2.36 24.59 -4.61
CA GLN A 164 3.55 24.49 -3.76
C GLN A 164 3.48 23.26 -2.83
N ALA A 165 2.32 22.99 -2.24
CA ALA A 165 2.10 21.82 -1.40
C ALA A 165 2.28 20.50 -2.17
N HIS A 166 1.89 20.43 -3.46
CA HIS A 166 2.07 19.23 -4.30
C HIS A 166 3.54 18.79 -4.36
N ALA A 167 4.47 19.73 -4.51
CA ALA A 167 5.91 19.40 -4.51
C ALA A 167 6.35 18.73 -3.21
N LEU A 168 5.76 19.15 -2.08
CA LEU A 168 6.07 18.57 -0.76
C LEU A 168 5.37 17.20 -0.53
N MET A 169 4.31 16.89 -1.29
CA MET A 169 3.55 15.64 -1.15
C MET A 169 4.18 14.47 -1.92
N VAL A 170 4.96 14.71 -2.97
CA VAL A 170 5.44 13.67 -3.90
C VAL A 170 6.20 12.56 -3.17
N ALA A 171 7.19 12.89 -2.36
CA ALA A 171 8.00 11.91 -1.65
C ALA A 171 7.20 11.11 -0.61
N PRO A 172 6.36 11.71 0.27
CA PRO A 172 5.50 10.97 1.17
C PRO A 172 4.50 10.05 0.43
N PHE A 173 3.87 10.50 -0.65
CA PHE A 173 2.95 9.66 -1.42
C PHE A 173 3.64 8.47 -2.09
N LYS A 174 4.87 8.65 -2.58
CA LYS A 174 5.68 7.53 -3.06
C LYS A 174 5.86 6.47 -1.98
N ASN A 175 6.21 6.87 -0.76
CA ASN A 175 6.39 5.94 0.35
C ASN A 175 5.07 5.22 0.71
N LEU A 176 3.95 5.93 0.72
CA LEU A 176 2.63 5.32 0.95
C LEU A 176 2.26 4.31 -0.13
N LEU A 177 2.56 4.58 -1.39
CA LEU A 177 2.30 3.66 -2.49
C LEU A 177 3.14 2.37 -2.37
N VAL A 178 4.41 2.48 -2.00
CA VAL A 178 5.27 1.31 -1.74
C VAL A 178 4.78 0.53 -0.53
N GLN A 179 4.32 1.20 0.53
CA GLN A 179 3.71 0.54 1.70
C GLN A 179 2.42 -0.18 1.32
N LEU A 180 1.57 0.42 0.48
CA LEU A 180 0.33 -0.18 0.00
C LEU A 180 0.64 -1.46 -0.79
N LEU A 181 1.58 -1.43 -1.73
CA LEU A 181 2.03 -2.63 -2.45
C LEU A 181 2.52 -3.73 -1.48
N LYS A 182 3.33 -3.37 -0.49
CA LYS A 182 3.84 -4.33 0.51
C LYS A 182 2.76 -4.87 1.45
N ALA A 183 1.60 -4.25 1.50
CA ALA A 183 0.45 -4.71 2.28
C ALA A 183 -0.46 -5.67 1.49
N THR A 184 -0.32 -5.77 0.16
CA THR A 184 -1.16 -6.66 -0.65
C THR A 184 -1.06 -8.15 -0.29
N PRO A 185 0.06 -8.71 0.26
CA PRO A 185 0.06 -10.09 0.74
C PRO A 185 -1.05 -10.44 1.73
N LEU A 186 -1.59 -9.46 2.45
CA LEU A 186 -2.74 -9.67 3.35
C LEU A 186 -4.01 -10.10 2.62
N LEU A 187 -4.10 -9.84 1.30
CA LEU A 187 -5.28 -10.13 0.50
C LEU A 187 -5.50 -11.63 0.31
N SER A 188 -4.43 -12.43 0.32
CA SER A 188 -4.48 -13.90 0.28
C SER A 188 -5.31 -14.48 1.42
N LEU A 189 -5.37 -13.79 2.58
CA LEU A 189 -6.11 -14.22 3.76
C LEU A 189 -7.65 -14.09 3.60
N VAL A 190 -8.10 -13.32 2.62
CA VAL A 190 -9.52 -13.15 2.28
C VAL A 190 -9.83 -13.73 0.90
N THR A 191 -9.11 -14.77 0.52
CA THR A 191 -9.32 -15.57 -0.71
C THR A 191 -9.20 -14.79 -2.03
N VAL A 192 -8.53 -13.64 -2.02
CA VAL A 192 -8.15 -12.95 -3.26
C VAL A 192 -7.01 -13.73 -3.89
N PRO A 193 -7.13 -14.18 -5.15
CA PRO A 193 -6.07 -14.94 -5.83
C PRO A 193 -4.95 -14.01 -6.31
N ASP A 194 -4.29 -13.35 -5.34
CA ASP A 194 -3.14 -12.50 -5.56
C ASP A 194 -1.85 -13.35 -5.70
N LEU A 195 -0.75 -12.70 -5.96
CA LEU A 195 0.56 -13.37 -6.10
C LEU A 195 0.92 -14.20 -4.86
N THR A 196 0.58 -13.74 -3.66
CA THR A 196 0.85 -14.46 -2.41
C THR A 196 0.02 -15.73 -2.31
N PHE A 197 -1.24 -15.66 -2.70
CA PHE A 197 -2.15 -16.79 -2.74
C PHE A 197 -1.61 -17.88 -3.69
N GLU A 198 -1.18 -17.52 -4.89
CA GLU A 198 -0.64 -18.46 -5.88
C GLU A 198 0.68 -19.09 -5.42
N ILE A 199 1.57 -18.33 -4.77
CA ILE A 199 2.81 -18.86 -4.19
C ILE A 199 2.51 -19.78 -3.00
N ASP A 200 1.47 -19.53 -2.20
CA ASP A 200 1.05 -20.42 -1.12
C ASP A 200 0.47 -21.73 -1.65
N GLN A 201 -0.25 -21.71 -2.77
CA GLN A 201 -0.67 -22.89 -3.51
C GLN A 201 0.53 -23.71 -3.99
N LEU A 202 1.52 -23.05 -4.59
CA LEU A 202 2.76 -23.70 -5.03
C LEU A 202 3.50 -24.33 -3.83
N ARG A 203 3.61 -23.61 -2.71
CA ARG A 203 4.19 -24.12 -1.46
C ARG A 203 3.48 -25.38 -0.98
N SER A 204 2.14 -25.38 -1.05
CA SER A 204 1.33 -26.53 -0.60
C SER A 204 1.48 -27.73 -1.53
N ALA A 205 1.71 -27.52 -2.82
CA ALA A 205 1.91 -28.57 -3.81
C ALA A 205 3.33 -29.19 -3.72
N THR A 206 4.36 -28.37 -3.51
CA THR A 206 5.77 -28.81 -3.48
C THR A 206 6.24 -29.26 -2.09
N GLY A 207 5.59 -28.76 -1.02
CA GLY A 207 6.03 -28.97 0.36
C GLY A 207 7.28 -28.14 0.74
N ASP A 208 7.90 -27.43 -0.20
CA ASP A 208 9.10 -26.62 0.06
C ASP A 208 8.74 -25.19 0.46
N THR A 209 8.57 -25.00 1.77
CA THR A 209 8.23 -23.71 2.36
C THR A 209 9.34 -22.67 2.19
N ALA A 210 10.61 -23.09 2.27
CA ALA A 210 11.74 -22.15 2.19
C ALA A 210 11.86 -21.57 0.78
N ALA A 211 11.80 -22.42 -0.26
CA ALA A 211 11.88 -21.99 -1.65
C ALA A 211 10.71 -21.07 -2.04
N ALA A 212 9.49 -21.40 -1.61
CA ALA A 212 8.29 -20.59 -1.89
C ALA A 212 8.40 -19.18 -1.28
N TYR A 213 8.83 -19.06 -0.01
CA TYR A 213 8.96 -17.73 0.62
C TYR A 213 10.17 -16.93 0.11
N VAL A 214 11.25 -17.60 -0.33
CA VAL A 214 12.34 -16.90 -1.05
C VAL A 214 11.83 -16.35 -2.37
N LEU A 215 11.04 -17.13 -3.14
CA LEU A 215 10.41 -16.66 -4.36
C LEU A 215 9.50 -15.44 -4.09
N LEU A 216 8.65 -15.54 -3.06
CA LEU A 216 7.78 -14.43 -2.63
C LEU A 216 8.58 -13.16 -2.33
N LEU A 217 9.65 -13.29 -1.53
CA LEU A 217 10.52 -12.17 -1.16
C LEU A 217 11.15 -11.52 -2.39
N VAL A 218 11.68 -12.33 -3.32
CA VAL A 218 12.33 -11.84 -4.54
C VAL A 218 11.33 -11.11 -5.44
N VAL A 219 10.15 -11.69 -5.67
CA VAL A 219 9.16 -11.09 -6.57
C VAL A 219 8.58 -9.80 -5.97
N TYR A 220 8.19 -9.79 -4.69
CA TYR A 220 7.72 -8.55 -4.04
C TYR A 220 8.83 -7.50 -3.91
N GLY A 221 10.08 -7.92 -3.68
CA GLY A 221 11.25 -7.04 -3.69
C GLY A 221 11.45 -6.38 -5.06
N ALA A 222 11.36 -7.17 -6.14
CA ALA A 222 11.44 -6.68 -7.51
C ALA A 222 10.30 -5.71 -7.83
N LEU A 223 9.05 -6.06 -7.47
CA LEU A 223 7.89 -5.17 -7.65
C LEU A 223 8.06 -3.84 -6.93
N ALA A 224 8.47 -3.86 -5.65
CA ALA A 224 8.72 -2.66 -4.87
C ALA A 224 9.85 -1.81 -5.45
N MET A 225 10.91 -2.45 -5.98
CA MET A 225 12.01 -1.78 -6.66
C MET A 225 11.54 -1.12 -7.95
N VAL A 226 10.83 -1.85 -8.83
CA VAL A 226 10.28 -1.31 -10.08
C VAL A 226 9.37 -0.12 -9.81
N LEU A 227 8.44 -0.26 -8.85
CA LEU A 227 7.54 0.81 -8.45
C LEU A 227 8.30 2.04 -7.93
N SER A 228 9.33 1.83 -7.11
CA SER A 228 10.17 2.90 -6.57
C SER A 228 10.95 3.62 -7.66
N LEU A 229 11.50 2.88 -8.63
CA LEU A 229 12.22 3.45 -9.77
C LEU A 229 11.28 4.26 -10.68
N LEU A 230 10.07 3.73 -10.94
CA LEU A 230 9.05 4.41 -11.72
C LEU A 230 8.63 5.73 -11.05
N MET A 231 8.37 5.68 -9.75
CA MET A 231 8.03 6.87 -8.97
C MET A 231 9.15 7.90 -8.92
N ASN A 232 10.42 7.47 -8.79
CA ASN A 232 11.58 8.35 -8.86
C ASN A 232 11.73 9.01 -10.25
N ALA A 233 11.42 8.27 -11.32
CA ALA A 233 11.45 8.83 -12.67
C ALA A 233 10.35 9.89 -12.87
N LEU A 234 9.13 9.59 -12.38
CA LEU A 234 8.00 10.55 -12.40
C LEU A 234 8.31 11.80 -11.57
N GLU A 235 8.90 11.64 -10.40
CA GLU A 235 9.29 12.77 -9.54
C GLU A 235 10.32 13.65 -10.22
N ARG A 236 11.35 13.07 -10.84
CA ARG A 236 12.36 13.81 -11.61
C ARG A 236 11.74 14.56 -12.80
N ALA A 237 10.88 13.90 -13.55
CA ALA A 237 10.17 14.52 -14.66
C ALA A 237 9.27 15.68 -14.23
N ALA A 238 8.58 15.54 -13.09
CA ALA A 238 7.75 16.60 -12.51
C ALA A 238 8.60 17.80 -12.06
N LYS A 239 9.72 17.57 -11.37
CA LYS A 239 10.63 18.64 -10.93
C LYS A 239 11.28 19.38 -12.11
N ALA A 240 11.66 18.66 -13.17
CA ALA A 240 12.20 19.27 -14.38
C ALA A 240 11.21 20.22 -15.06
N ARG A 241 9.91 19.86 -15.10
CA ARG A 241 8.85 20.73 -15.65
C ARG A 241 8.56 21.97 -14.81
N LEU A 242 8.83 21.93 -13.51
CA LEU A 242 8.60 23.04 -12.59
C LEU A 242 9.82 23.99 -12.46
N GLY A 243 10.88 23.78 -13.23
CA GLY A 243 12.10 24.60 -13.19
C GLY A 243 12.92 24.49 -11.91
N GLN A 244 12.64 23.50 -11.05
CA GLN A 244 13.33 23.25 -9.78
C GLN A 244 14.50 22.25 -9.90
N GLY A 245 14.94 21.96 -11.11
CA GLY A 245 15.97 20.96 -11.42
C GLY A 245 17.43 21.47 -11.32
N GLY A 246 17.72 22.55 -10.62
CA GLY A 246 19.07 23.12 -10.54
C GLY A 246 19.48 23.47 -9.12
N GLY A 247 19.84 22.47 -8.32
CA GLY A 247 20.39 22.67 -6.99
C GLY A 247 20.81 21.33 -6.39
N ALA A 248 21.96 20.80 -6.82
CA ALA A 248 22.74 19.79 -6.13
C ALA A 248 24.01 20.44 -5.60
#